data_ca3b6c69edc9e6875520defc8b9c6f24
#
_entry.id   ca3b6c69edc9e6875520defc8b9c6f24
#
_cell.length_a   1.000
_cell.length_b   1.000
_cell.length_c   1.000
_cell.angle_alpha   90.00
_cell.angle_beta   90.00
_cell.angle_gamma   90.00
#
_symmetry.space_group_name_H-M   'P 1'
#
loop_
_entity.id
_entity.type
_entity.pdbx_description
1 polymer ?
#
loop_
_entity_poly.entity_id
_entity_poly.type
_entity_poly.pdbx_seq_one_letter_code
_entity_poly.pdbx_strand_id
1 'polypeptide(L)'
;MYKKILVALDGSDHAMQALQTAVGLAIRCDATLVLCHAVQTPQLRADYDKVVAKKAQKIYRQIGKERADDILGAAEKVARKSGLSEVERLVQEGDPVKALLKAIDKVSADLLVIGTRGMTGLREIAMGGVAHKVTVAAPCPVLVVK
;
A
#
# COMPACT_ATOMS: atom_id res chain seq x y z
N MET A 1 1.09 -18.63 12.88
CA MET A 1 1.25 -17.37 13.64
C MET A 1 0.42 -16.25 13.00
N TYR A 2 0.87 -15.61 11.93
CA TYR A 2 0.05 -14.61 11.22
C TYR A 2 -0.96 -15.31 10.31
N LYS A 3 -2.17 -14.75 10.22
CA LYS A 3 -3.26 -15.27 9.37
C LYS A 3 -3.55 -14.35 8.18
N LYS A 4 -3.37 -13.04 8.36
CA LYS A 4 -3.60 -12.05 7.32
C LYS A 4 -2.52 -10.98 7.33
N ILE A 5 -1.66 -11.00 6.34
CA ILE A 5 -0.52 -10.10 6.20
C ILE A 5 -0.88 -9.05 5.14
N LEU A 6 -0.81 -7.76 5.51
CA LEU A 6 -0.99 -6.66 4.57
C LEU A 6 0.36 -6.09 4.19
N VAL A 7 0.61 -5.91 2.89
CA VAL A 7 1.81 -5.23 2.40
C VAL A 7 1.42 -3.94 1.69
N ALA A 8 2.09 -2.86 2.06
CA ALA A 8 1.88 -1.53 1.46
C ALA A 8 2.74 -1.38 0.20
N LEU A 9 2.10 -1.04 -0.92
CA LEU A 9 2.73 -0.95 -2.24
C LEU A 9 2.49 0.42 -2.87
N ASP A 10 3.56 1.09 -3.25
CA ASP A 10 3.52 2.39 -3.93
C ASP A 10 4.23 2.40 -5.30
N GLY A 11 4.68 1.23 -5.75
CA GLY A 11 5.44 1.05 -6.99
C GLY A 11 6.95 1.30 -6.86
N SER A 12 7.45 1.63 -5.67
CA SER A 12 8.89 1.80 -5.41
C SER A 12 9.63 0.48 -5.29
N ASP A 13 10.96 0.52 -5.44
CA ASP A 13 11.83 -0.65 -5.23
C ASP A 13 11.80 -1.16 -3.79
N HIS A 14 11.70 -0.26 -2.82
CA HIS A 14 11.57 -0.62 -1.40
C HIS A 14 10.25 -1.36 -1.14
N ALA A 15 9.16 -0.96 -1.79
CA ALA A 15 7.89 -1.67 -1.69
C ALA A 15 7.96 -3.06 -2.30
N MET A 16 8.71 -3.24 -3.39
CA MET A 16 8.94 -4.57 -3.98
C MET A 16 9.77 -5.48 -3.08
N GLN A 17 10.75 -4.94 -2.36
CA GLN A 17 11.49 -5.69 -1.34
C GLN A 17 10.58 -6.09 -0.18
N ALA A 18 9.71 -5.17 0.27
CA ALA A 18 8.70 -5.46 1.27
C ALA A 18 7.74 -6.56 0.80
N LEU A 19 7.33 -6.54 -0.46
CA LEU A 19 6.50 -7.58 -1.05
C LEU A 19 7.19 -8.96 -1.00
N GLN A 20 8.45 -9.05 -1.39
CA GLN A 20 9.18 -10.32 -1.35
C GLN A 20 9.25 -10.89 0.07
N THR A 21 9.51 -10.03 1.05
CA THR A 21 9.51 -10.42 2.46
C THR A 21 8.12 -10.89 2.91
N ALA A 22 7.08 -10.14 2.56
CA ALA A 22 5.69 -10.48 2.91
C ALA A 22 5.24 -11.81 2.29
N VAL A 23 5.60 -12.07 1.03
CA VAL A 23 5.32 -13.34 0.35
C VAL A 23 5.99 -14.50 1.07
N GLY A 24 7.27 -14.38 1.41
CA GLY A 24 8.00 -15.41 2.16
C GLY A 24 7.38 -15.72 3.52
N LEU A 25 6.91 -14.69 4.22
CA LEU A 25 6.22 -14.85 5.50
C LEU A 25 4.84 -15.48 5.32
N ALA A 26 4.06 -15.04 4.33
CA ALA A 26 2.73 -15.57 4.05
C ALA A 26 2.78 -17.08 3.74
N ILE A 27 3.77 -17.52 2.95
CA ILE A 27 3.97 -18.95 2.66
C ILE A 27 4.27 -19.72 3.95
N ARG A 28 5.18 -19.23 4.78
CA ARG A 28 5.59 -19.92 6.01
C ARG A 28 4.50 -19.96 7.08
N CYS A 29 3.64 -18.94 7.12
CA CYS A 29 2.56 -18.84 8.10
C CYS A 29 1.24 -19.44 7.59
N ASP A 30 1.17 -19.85 6.33
CA ASP A 30 -0.08 -20.25 5.68
C ASP A 30 -1.12 -19.11 5.79
N ALA A 31 -0.68 -17.90 5.47
CA ALA A 31 -1.45 -16.68 5.63
C ALA A 31 -1.97 -16.15 4.29
N THR A 32 -3.10 -15.45 4.34
CA THR A 32 -3.58 -14.64 3.22
C THR A 32 -2.72 -13.39 3.10
N LEU A 33 -2.24 -13.07 1.90
CA LEU A 33 -1.51 -11.85 1.60
C LEU A 33 -2.44 -10.82 0.97
N VAL A 34 -2.57 -9.66 1.61
CA VAL A 34 -3.33 -8.52 1.08
C VAL A 34 -2.37 -7.50 0.51
N LEU A 35 -2.47 -7.29 -0.81
CA LEU A 35 -1.70 -6.28 -1.54
C LEU A 35 -2.47 -4.96 -1.48
N CYS A 36 -1.91 -3.97 -0.81
CA CYS A 36 -2.59 -2.68 -0.57
C CYS A 36 -1.88 -1.53 -1.26
N HIS A 37 -2.63 -0.72 -2.01
CA HIS A 37 -2.17 0.54 -2.57
C HIS A 37 -3.09 1.68 -2.14
N ALA A 38 -2.48 2.78 -1.68
CA ALA A 38 -3.18 4.01 -1.33
C ALA A 38 -3.16 4.97 -2.52
N VAL A 39 -4.34 5.38 -2.98
CA VAL A 39 -4.50 6.36 -4.06
C VAL A 39 -4.77 7.72 -3.44
N GLN A 40 -3.87 8.67 -3.71
CA GLN A 40 -4.08 10.06 -3.34
C GLN A 40 -4.90 10.77 -4.42
N THR A 41 -6.03 11.37 -4.00
CA THR A 41 -6.78 12.29 -4.86
C THR A 41 -6.38 13.71 -4.47
N PRO A 42 -5.82 14.51 -5.38
CA PRO A 42 -5.49 15.90 -5.08
C PRO A 42 -6.73 16.68 -4.65
N GLN A 43 -6.61 17.42 -3.56
CA GLN A 43 -7.65 18.37 -3.16
C GLN A 43 -7.50 19.60 -4.06
N LEU A 44 -8.55 19.89 -4.82
CA LEU A 44 -8.62 21.08 -5.65
C LEU A 44 -8.97 22.28 -4.77
N ARG A 45 -8.33 23.44 -5.07
CA ARG A 45 -8.61 24.69 -4.36
C ARG A 45 -10.07 25.08 -4.50
N ALA A 46 -10.62 25.72 -3.45
CA ALA A 46 -12.01 26.15 -3.41
C ALA A 46 -12.38 27.25 -4.43
N ASP A 47 -11.38 27.88 -5.05
CA ASP A 47 -11.53 28.95 -6.06
C ASP A 47 -11.69 28.42 -7.49
N TYR A 48 -11.57 27.11 -7.72
CA TYR A 48 -11.85 26.54 -9.02
C TYR A 48 -13.35 26.41 -9.29
N ASP A 49 -13.73 26.64 -10.56
CA ASP A 49 -15.08 26.37 -11.05
C ASP A 49 -15.45 24.91 -10.71
N LYS A 50 -16.64 24.70 -10.14
CA LYS A 50 -17.14 23.38 -9.73
C LYS A 50 -17.18 22.36 -10.88
N VAL A 51 -17.47 22.82 -12.10
CA VAL A 51 -17.52 21.94 -13.30
C VAL A 51 -16.12 21.49 -13.66
N VAL A 52 -15.15 22.41 -13.67
CA VAL A 52 -13.73 22.10 -13.93
C VAL A 52 -13.17 21.19 -12.83
N ALA A 53 -13.49 21.46 -11.58
CA ALA A 53 -13.07 20.64 -10.44
C ALA A 53 -13.58 19.20 -10.55
N LYS A 54 -14.85 18.99 -10.90
CA LYS A 54 -15.44 17.66 -11.09
C LYS A 54 -14.76 16.90 -12.23
N LYS A 55 -14.49 17.56 -13.35
CA LYS A 55 -13.79 16.94 -14.50
C LYS A 55 -12.36 16.54 -14.12
N ALA A 56 -11.64 17.42 -13.43
CA ALA A 56 -10.30 17.13 -12.96
C ALA A 56 -10.27 15.96 -11.97
N GLN A 57 -11.17 15.91 -11.01
CA GLN A 57 -11.28 14.79 -10.06
C GLN A 57 -11.54 13.47 -10.79
N LYS A 58 -12.41 13.46 -11.79
CA LYS A 58 -12.70 12.26 -12.58
C LYS A 58 -11.45 11.74 -13.30
N ILE A 59 -10.67 12.64 -13.89
CA ILE A 59 -9.40 12.30 -14.56
C ILE A 59 -8.39 11.75 -13.55
N TYR A 60 -8.20 12.40 -12.41
CA TYR A 60 -7.30 11.93 -11.36
C TYR A 60 -7.69 10.56 -10.79
N ARG A 61 -8.97 10.31 -10.60
CA ARG A 61 -9.47 9.01 -10.17
C ARG A 61 -9.17 7.92 -11.19
N GLN A 62 -9.36 8.21 -12.47
CA GLN A 62 -9.08 7.26 -13.54
C GLN A 62 -7.58 6.93 -13.61
N ILE A 63 -6.71 7.94 -13.56
CA ILE A 63 -5.25 7.76 -13.53
C ILE A 63 -4.83 6.95 -12.30
N GLY A 64 -5.37 7.29 -11.14
CA GLY A 64 -5.07 6.59 -9.88
C GLY A 64 -5.50 5.13 -9.92
N LYS A 65 -6.65 4.83 -10.50
CA LYS A 65 -7.16 3.47 -10.68
C LYS A 65 -6.26 2.64 -11.60
N GLU A 66 -5.87 3.19 -12.73
CA GLU A 66 -4.98 2.53 -13.69
C GLU A 66 -3.60 2.24 -13.06
N ARG A 67 -3.06 3.21 -12.33
CA ARG A 67 -1.81 3.04 -11.61
C ARG A 67 -1.91 1.97 -10.51
N ALA A 68 -3.03 1.94 -9.78
CA ALA A 68 -3.28 0.91 -8.77
C ALA A 68 -3.35 -0.47 -9.41
N ASP A 69 -4.05 -0.62 -10.53
CA ASP A 69 -4.14 -1.88 -11.26
C ASP A 69 -2.75 -2.35 -11.74
N ASP A 70 -1.92 -1.47 -12.23
CA ASP A 70 -0.55 -1.79 -12.66
C ASP A 70 0.32 -2.25 -11.48
N ILE A 71 0.31 -1.50 -10.38
CA ILE A 71 1.11 -1.81 -9.18
C ILE A 71 0.64 -3.14 -8.56
N LEU A 72 -0.65 -3.29 -8.33
CA LEU A 72 -1.21 -4.49 -7.70
C LEU A 72 -1.14 -5.70 -8.61
N GLY A 73 -1.31 -5.50 -9.93
CA GLY A 73 -1.17 -6.57 -10.92
C GLY A 73 0.24 -7.14 -10.97
N ALA A 74 1.25 -6.28 -10.99
CA ALA A 74 2.65 -6.70 -10.95
C ALA A 74 2.99 -7.43 -9.65
N ALA A 75 2.52 -6.92 -8.52
CA ALA A 75 2.73 -7.53 -7.21
C ALA A 75 2.06 -8.91 -7.09
N GLU A 76 0.84 -9.05 -7.59
CA GLU A 76 0.12 -10.32 -7.59
C GLU A 76 0.84 -11.38 -8.43
N LYS A 77 1.37 -11.01 -9.58
CA LYS A 77 2.18 -11.93 -10.41
C LYS A 77 3.39 -12.45 -9.63
N VAL A 78 4.09 -11.58 -8.91
CA VAL A 78 5.24 -11.98 -8.09
C VAL A 78 4.80 -12.95 -6.99
N ALA A 79 3.73 -12.64 -6.28
CA ALA A 79 3.22 -13.48 -5.20
C ALA A 79 2.80 -14.87 -5.69
N ARG A 80 2.02 -14.92 -6.76
CA ARG A 80 1.54 -16.20 -7.32
C ARG A 80 2.65 -17.05 -7.93
N LYS A 81 3.62 -16.40 -8.58
CA LYS A 81 4.80 -17.07 -9.12
C LYS A 81 5.66 -17.72 -8.04
N SER A 82 5.63 -17.17 -6.83
CA SER A 82 6.31 -17.72 -5.65
C SER A 82 5.54 -18.87 -4.98
N GLY A 83 4.37 -19.23 -5.51
CA GLY A 83 3.55 -20.35 -5.02
C GLY A 83 2.44 -19.95 -4.03
N LEU A 84 2.22 -18.66 -3.81
CA LEU A 84 1.16 -18.20 -2.91
C LEU A 84 -0.18 -18.19 -3.64
N SER A 85 -1.18 -18.92 -3.13
CA SER A 85 -2.52 -19.00 -3.70
C SER A 85 -3.47 -17.95 -3.12
N GLU A 86 -3.35 -17.67 -1.82
CA GLU A 86 -4.24 -16.78 -1.09
C GLU A 86 -3.75 -15.33 -1.16
N VAL A 87 -4.14 -14.64 -2.25
CA VAL A 87 -3.74 -13.25 -2.52
C VAL A 87 -4.98 -12.41 -2.77
N GLU A 88 -5.13 -11.32 -2.03
CA GLU A 88 -6.20 -10.33 -2.18
C GLU A 88 -5.62 -8.99 -2.60
N ARG A 89 -6.37 -8.19 -3.37
CA ARG A 89 -6.03 -6.80 -3.72
C ARG A 89 -6.91 -5.84 -2.95
N LEU A 90 -6.33 -4.74 -2.48
CA LEU A 90 -7.06 -3.69 -1.78
C LEU A 90 -6.55 -2.31 -2.22
N VAL A 91 -7.46 -1.47 -2.70
CA VAL A 91 -7.20 -0.07 -3.00
C VAL A 91 -7.93 0.78 -1.97
N GLN A 92 -7.21 1.69 -1.34
CA GLN A 92 -7.78 2.69 -0.44
C GLN A 92 -7.50 4.09 -0.96
N GLU A 93 -8.49 4.98 -0.89
CA GLU A 93 -8.33 6.38 -1.26
C GLU A 93 -8.00 7.22 -0.03
N GLY A 94 -7.19 8.25 -0.22
CA GLY A 94 -6.90 9.27 0.75
C GLY A 94 -5.43 9.40 1.12
N ASP A 95 -5.19 10.09 2.23
CA ASP A 95 -3.85 10.21 2.82
C ASP A 95 -3.25 8.83 3.07
N PRO A 96 -2.01 8.57 2.64
CA PRO A 96 -1.41 7.23 2.73
C PRO A 96 -1.43 6.62 4.12
N VAL A 97 -1.16 7.40 5.16
CA VAL A 97 -1.16 6.90 6.54
C VAL A 97 -2.58 6.48 6.95
N LYS A 98 -3.56 7.36 6.75
CA LYS A 98 -4.96 7.08 7.07
C LYS A 98 -5.52 5.93 6.24
N ALA A 99 -5.15 5.88 4.95
CA ALA A 99 -5.58 4.81 4.04
C ALA A 99 -5.06 3.44 4.50
N LEU A 100 -3.78 3.36 4.89
CA LEU A 100 -3.19 2.12 5.40
C LEU A 100 -3.81 1.68 6.73
N LEU A 101 -4.06 2.60 7.67
CA LEU A 101 -4.73 2.29 8.93
C LEU A 101 -6.15 1.76 8.69
N LYS A 102 -6.91 2.39 7.80
CA LYS A 102 -8.24 1.89 7.39
C LYS A 102 -8.15 0.51 6.73
N ALA A 103 -7.15 0.29 5.91
CA ALA A 103 -6.94 -1.01 5.26
C ALA A 103 -6.69 -2.12 6.28
N ILE A 104 -5.84 -1.87 7.28
CA ILE A 104 -5.56 -2.81 8.37
C ILE A 104 -6.86 -3.22 9.07
N ASP A 105 -7.68 -2.23 9.46
CA ASP A 105 -8.95 -2.48 10.13
C ASP A 105 -9.93 -3.23 9.24
N LYS A 106 -10.06 -2.80 7.98
CA LYS A 106 -11.01 -3.37 7.02
C LYS A 106 -10.80 -4.86 6.77
N VAL A 107 -9.55 -5.29 6.68
CA VAL A 107 -9.22 -6.70 6.42
C VAL A 107 -8.84 -7.46 7.69
N SER A 108 -8.82 -6.79 8.84
CA SER A 108 -8.35 -7.35 10.11
C SER A 108 -6.95 -7.95 9.99
N ALA A 109 -6.03 -7.18 9.39
CA ALA A 109 -4.64 -7.61 9.24
C ALA A 109 -3.96 -7.74 10.60
N ASP A 110 -3.22 -8.81 10.78
CA ASP A 110 -2.46 -9.08 12.00
C ASP A 110 -0.96 -8.83 11.85
N LEU A 111 -0.53 -8.44 10.65
CA LEU A 111 0.81 -7.92 10.35
C LEU A 111 0.74 -6.93 9.19
N LEU A 112 1.40 -5.79 9.34
CA LEU A 112 1.69 -4.88 8.23
C LEU A 112 3.17 -5.02 7.84
N VAL A 113 3.44 -5.15 6.53
CA VAL A 113 4.80 -5.10 5.97
C VAL A 113 4.92 -3.87 5.10
N ILE A 114 5.94 -3.05 5.33
CA ILE A 114 6.15 -1.79 4.63
C ILE A 114 7.63 -1.53 4.38
N GLY A 115 7.97 -0.93 3.24
CA GLY A 115 9.33 -0.48 2.97
C GLY A 115 9.70 0.76 3.79
N THR A 116 10.99 0.94 4.06
CA THR A 116 11.49 2.11 4.81
C THR A 116 11.30 3.42 4.06
N ARG A 117 11.24 3.39 2.70
CA ARG A 117 11.18 4.56 1.83
C ARG A 117 10.13 4.34 0.75
N GLY A 118 9.51 5.43 0.30
CA GLY A 118 8.61 5.43 -0.85
C GLY A 118 9.28 6.00 -2.10
N MET A 119 8.46 6.47 -3.02
CA MET A 119 8.87 7.04 -4.31
C MET A 119 9.78 8.26 -4.20
N THR A 120 9.71 9.01 -3.11
CA THR A 120 10.49 10.24 -2.90
C THR A 120 11.96 10.00 -2.50
N GLY A 121 12.31 8.81 -2.06
CA GLY A 121 13.67 8.28 -1.94
C GLY A 121 14.74 9.18 -1.33
N LEU A 122 14.47 9.85 -0.21
CA LEU A 122 15.49 10.62 0.50
C LEU A 122 16.49 9.68 1.14
N ARG A 123 17.70 9.62 0.60
CA ARG A 123 18.76 8.69 1.00
C ARG A 123 19.29 8.90 2.43
N GLU A 124 19.11 10.09 2.99
CA GLU A 124 19.69 10.46 4.29
C GLU A 124 18.78 10.17 5.48
N ILE A 125 17.53 9.79 5.23
CA ILE A 125 16.57 9.50 6.29
C ILE A 125 16.42 7.98 6.40
N ALA A 126 16.64 7.44 7.58
CA ALA A 126 16.58 6.00 7.84
C ALA A 126 15.17 5.42 7.60
N MET A 127 14.11 6.21 7.78
CA MET A 127 12.73 5.80 7.62
C MET A 127 11.88 6.92 7.00
N GLY A 128 11.08 6.61 5.98
CA GLY A 128 10.16 7.55 5.35
C GLY A 128 9.02 7.99 6.27
N GLY A 129 8.42 9.15 5.98
CA GLY A 129 7.35 9.72 6.81
C GLY A 129 6.14 8.82 6.97
N VAL A 130 5.71 8.16 5.89
CA VAL A 130 4.56 7.21 5.94
C VAL A 130 4.91 6.00 6.81
N ALA A 131 6.06 5.36 6.57
CA ALA A 131 6.50 4.21 7.34
C ALA A 131 6.61 4.53 8.83
N HIS A 132 7.19 5.67 9.18
CA HIS A 132 7.31 6.11 10.58
C HIS A 132 5.94 6.30 11.24
N LYS A 133 5.06 7.09 10.63
CA LYS A 133 3.74 7.40 11.19
C LYS A 133 2.87 6.14 11.33
N VAL A 134 2.89 5.27 10.34
CA VAL A 134 2.11 4.02 10.38
C VAL A 134 2.66 3.08 11.44
N THR A 135 3.98 2.99 11.60
CA THR A 135 4.60 2.16 12.65
C THR A 135 4.13 2.59 14.05
N VAL A 136 3.98 3.89 14.28
CA VAL A 136 3.51 4.42 15.57
C VAL A 136 2.00 4.17 15.78
N ALA A 137 1.20 4.29 14.73
CA ALA A 137 -0.27 4.32 14.83
C ALA A 137 -0.95 2.98 14.55
N ALA A 138 -0.27 2.01 13.95
CA ALA A 138 -0.88 0.74 13.56
C ALA A 138 -1.34 -0.09 14.77
N PRO A 139 -2.54 -0.70 14.70
CA PRO A 139 -3.06 -1.56 15.78
C PRO A 139 -2.47 -2.97 15.76
N CYS A 140 -1.60 -3.28 14.82
CA CYS A 140 -0.93 -4.58 14.67
C CYS A 140 0.60 -4.39 14.58
N PRO A 141 1.39 -5.46 14.73
CA PRO A 141 2.82 -5.44 14.44
C PRO A 141 3.13 -4.90 13.05
N VAL A 142 4.22 -4.16 12.94
CA VAL A 142 4.70 -3.59 11.67
C VAL A 142 6.12 -4.07 11.41
N LEU A 143 6.31 -4.73 10.29
CA LEU A 143 7.63 -5.11 9.79
C LEU A 143 8.08 -4.09 8.76
N VAL A 144 9.13 -3.37 9.10
CA VAL A 144 9.74 -2.37 8.21
C VAL A 144 10.91 -3.02 7.48
N VAL A 145 10.84 -3.04 6.16
CA VAL A 145 11.85 -3.65 5.28
C VAL A 145 12.76 -2.57 4.72
N LYS A 146 14.04 -2.73 4.94
CA LYS A 146 15.08 -1.80 4.44
C LYS A 146 15.46 -2.07 3.00
#